data_483247bb05f87edd2a7bc715b43bd81c
#
_entry.id   483247bb05f87edd2a7bc715b43bd81c
#
_cell.length_a   1.000
_cell.length_b   1.000
_cell.length_c   1.000
_cell.angle_alpha   90.00
_cell.angle_beta   90.00
_cell.angle_gamma   90.00
#
_symmetry.space_group_name_H-M   'P 1'
#
loop_
_entity.id
_entity.type
_entity.pdbx_description
1 polymer ?
#
loop_
_entity_poly.entity_id
_entity_poly.type
_entity_poly.pdbx_seq_one_letter_code
_entity_poly.pdbx_strand_id
1 'polypeptide(L)'
;MSANLYQFPLTVSQWGASPSYLTDITVGRNGQEVRNAVWQDPLYRFNAAFAVKTYADIETLIEFFHAVKGREQSFLVKDWSDFAITRQTIGTGDGADTTFQLIKTYTTSFGSYQRTITKPVAAEDSTGVQVWVNNVAVDAANRSHSTSTGIITLTSAPANGHTVEASCAEFYVPVRFDVDMIDVQLLSYWVSAGASASNVMIPDIPLVEVRFPNE
;
A
#
# COMPACT_ATOMS: atom_id res chain seq x y z
N MET A 1 11.04 12.82 12.27
CA MET A 1 12.12 12.12 11.50
C MET A 1 11.44 11.35 10.40
N SER A 2 11.63 11.76 9.16
CA SER A 2 11.09 11.00 8.01
C SER A 2 11.85 9.67 7.96
N ALA A 3 11.22 8.61 8.46
CA ALA A 3 11.78 7.28 8.35
C ALA A 3 11.76 6.91 6.87
N ASN A 4 12.94 6.80 6.25
CA ASN A 4 13.08 6.10 4.98
C ASN A 4 12.64 4.67 5.22
N LEU A 5 11.38 4.38 4.90
CA LEU A 5 10.85 3.04 5.04
C LEU A 5 11.54 2.14 4.00
N TYR A 6 12.13 1.05 4.46
CA TYR A 6 12.71 0.04 3.59
C TYR A 6 11.62 -0.54 2.69
N GLN A 7 11.97 -0.84 1.44
CA GLN A 7 11.07 -1.55 0.54
C GLN A 7 11.31 -3.06 0.69
N PHE A 8 10.23 -3.84 0.70
CA PHE A 8 10.34 -5.31 0.73
C PHE A 8 11.14 -5.81 -0.48
N PRO A 9 12.22 -6.60 -0.26
CA PRO A 9 13.24 -6.85 -1.29
C PRO A 9 12.84 -7.85 -2.37
N LEU A 10 11.77 -8.62 -2.17
CA LEU A 10 11.42 -9.72 -3.06
C LEU A 10 10.35 -9.32 -4.09
N THR A 11 10.57 -9.70 -5.35
CA THR A 11 9.58 -9.59 -6.41
C THR A 11 8.59 -10.74 -6.31
N VAL A 12 7.34 -10.44 -6.00
CA VAL A 12 6.31 -11.43 -5.71
C VAL A 12 5.61 -11.86 -6.99
N SER A 13 5.59 -13.17 -7.28
CA SER A 13 4.79 -13.73 -8.39
C SER A 13 3.39 -14.18 -7.97
N GLN A 14 3.16 -14.39 -6.68
CA GLN A 14 1.85 -14.64 -6.07
C GLN A 14 1.75 -13.82 -4.79
N TRP A 15 0.62 -13.15 -4.63
CA TRP A 15 0.39 -12.20 -3.56
C TRP A 15 -1.02 -12.40 -2.99
N GLY A 16 -1.11 -12.49 -1.68
CA GLY A 16 -2.40 -12.51 -0.98
C GLY A 16 -2.63 -11.18 -0.29
N ALA A 17 -3.65 -10.44 -0.69
CA ALA A 17 -4.09 -9.23 -0.01
C ALA A 17 -5.51 -9.43 0.50
N SER A 18 -5.73 -9.17 1.78
CA SER A 18 -7.01 -9.38 2.46
C SER A 18 -7.40 -8.14 3.25
N PRO A 19 -8.32 -7.30 2.72
CA PRO A 19 -8.89 -6.21 3.50
C PRO A 19 -9.75 -6.78 4.63
N SER A 20 -9.57 -6.31 5.85
CA SER A 20 -10.33 -6.72 7.02
C SER A 20 -11.02 -5.54 7.69
N TYR A 21 -12.28 -5.73 8.09
CA TYR A 21 -13.05 -4.78 8.88
C TYR A 21 -13.32 -5.38 10.26
N LEU A 22 -13.52 -4.53 11.24
CA LEU A 22 -14.03 -4.92 12.55
C LEU A 22 -15.45 -4.41 12.69
N THR A 23 -16.42 -5.34 12.80
CA THR A 23 -17.82 -5.04 13.00
C THR A 23 -18.29 -5.73 14.27
N ASP A 24 -18.89 -4.97 15.17
CA ASP A 24 -19.58 -5.52 16.35
C ASP A 24 -21.02 -5.86 16.00
N ILE A 25 -21.43 -7.11 16.26
CA ILE A 25 -22.77 -7.62 15.95
C ILE A 25 -23.45 -8.05 17.23
N THR A 26 -24.55 -7.37 17.57
CA THR A 26 -25.41 -7.72 18.70
C THR A 26 -26.72 -8.32 18.20
N VAL A 27 -27.01 -9.54 18.64
CA VAL A 27 -28.24 -10.24 18.28
C VAL A 27 -29.24 -10.15 19.44
N GLY A 28 -30.38 -9.53 19.18
CA GLY A 28 -31.49 -9.46 20.13
C GLY A 28 -32.20 -10.81 20.29
N ARG A 29 -32.95 -10.98 21.39
CA ARG A 29 -33.72 -12.20 21.66
C ARG A 29 -34.79 -12.51 20.61
N ASN A 30 -35.18 -11.53 19.82
CA ASN A 30 -36.13 -11.66 18.69
C ASN A 30 -35.44 -12.02 17.37
N GLY A 31 -34.12 -12.28 17.39
CA GLY A 31 -33.35 -12.60 16.19
C GLY A 31 -32.95 -11.39 15.33
N GLN A 32 -33.26 -10.17 15.75
CA GLN A 32 -32.81 -8.98 15.05
C GLN A 32 -31.33 -8.71 15.37
N GLU A 33 -30.57 -8.34 14.33
CA GLU A 33 -29.17 -7.96 14.44
C GLU A 33 -29.02 -6.45 14.37
N VAL A 34 -28.23 -5.92 15.31
CA VAL A 34 -27.67 -4.56 15.25
C VAL A 34 -26.19 -4.70 14.90
N ARG A 35 -25.77 -4.06 13.80
CA ARG A 35 -24.40 -4.10 13.31
C ARG A 35 -23.77 -2.73 13.49
N ASN A 36 -22.63 -2.69 14.18
CA ASN A 36 -21.89 -1.47 14.43
C ASN A 36 -20.48 -1.61 13.82
N ALA A 37 -20.14 -0.77 12.84
CA ALA A 37 -18.82 -0.73 12.26
C ALA A 37 -17.85 -0.06 13.25
N VAL A 38 -16.92 -0.84 13.81
CA VAL A 38 -15.88 -0.34 14.72
C VAL A 38 -14.78 0.37 13.94
N TRP A 39 -14.39 -0.19 12.79
CA TRP A 39 -13.43 0.42 11.87
C TRP A 39 -14.16 0.99 10.66
N GLN A 40 -13.91 2.26 10.38
CA GLN A 40 -14.42 2.92 9.18
C GLN A 40 -13.65 2.48 7.94
N ASP A 41 -12.33 2.31 8.08
CA ASP A 41 -11.43 1.91 7.01
C ASP A 41 -10.92 0.49 7.23
N PRO A 42 -10.76 -0.32 6.17
CA PRO A 42 -10.18 -1.65 6.28
C PRO A 42 -8.72 -1.61 6.70
N LEU A 43 -8.27 -2.63 7.40
CA LEU A 43 -6.87 -2.92 7.64
C LEU A 43 -6.46 -4.06 6.71
N TYR A 44 -5.44 -3.84 5.88
CA TYR A 44 -4.98 -4.85 4.95
C TYR A 44 -4.01 -5.82 5.64
N ARG A 45 -4.22 -7.10 5.36
CA ARG A 45 -3.30 -8.17 5.72
C ARG A 45 -2.79 -8.80 4.44
N PHE A 46 -1.47 -9.08 4.43
CA PHE A 46 -0.82 -9.67 3.27
C PHE A 46 -0.10 -10.96 3.66
N ASN A 47 0.05 -11.85 2.68
CA ASN A 47 0.90 -13.01 2.82
C ASN A 47 1.93 -13.03 1.69
N ALA A 48 3.20 -12.95 2.05
CA ALA A 48 4.33 -12.91 1.13
C ALA A 48 5.06 -14.26 0.97
N ALA A 49 4.54 -15.35 1.53
CA ALA A 49 5.19 -16.68 1.49
C ALA A 49 5.48 -17.16 0.06
N PHE A 50 4.60 -16.84 -0.87
CA PHE A 50 4.75 -17.22 -2.29
C PHE A 50 5.85 -16.45 -3.04
N ALA A 51 6.44 -15.42 -2.44
CA ALA A 51 7.57 -14.71 -3.01
C ALA A 51 8.85 -15.54 -2.99
N VAL A 52 8.98 -16.42 -2.01
CA VAL A 52 10.20 -17.16 -1.74
C VAL A 52 10.21 -18.46 -2.55
N LYS A 53 11.16 -18.58 -3.48
CA LYS A 53 11.26 -19.72 -4.38
C LYS A 53 12.64 -20.39 -4.35
N THR A 54 13.66 -19.62 -4.02
CA THR A 54 15.05 -20.06 -4.07
C THR A 54 15.73 -19.88 -2.72
N TYR A 55 16.88 -20.52 -2.54
CA TYR A 55 17.72 -20.32 -1.36
C TYR A 55 18.16 -18.85 -1.22
N ALA A 56 18.48 -18.20 -2.32
CA ALA A 56 18.87 -16.78 -2.32
C ALA A 56 17.72 -15.87 -1.85
N ASP A 57 16.47 -16.21 -2.18
CA ASP A 57 15.30 -15.47 -1.68
C ASP A 57 15.18 -15.59 -0.16
N ILE A 58 15.52 -16.77 0.41
CA ILE A 58 15.55 -17.00 1.85
C ILE A 58 16.62 -16.16 2.53
N GLU A 59 17.86 -16.19 2.01
CA GLU A 59 18.94 -15.36 2.56
C GLU A 59 18.50 -13.89 2.60
N THR A 60 18.00 -13.39 1.48
CA THR A 60 17.50 -12.01 1.37
C THR A 60 16.38 -11.73 2.37
N LEU A 61 15.44 -12.66 2.55
CA LEU A 61 14.35 -12.52 3.50
C LEU A 61 14.85 -12.51 4.96
N ILE A 62 15.76 -13.42 5.31
CA ILE A 62 16.32 -13.50 6.65
C ILE A 62 17.12 -12.23 6.97
N GLU A 63 17.98 -11.77 6.06
CA GLU A 63 18.71 -10.51 6.21
C GLU A 63 17.76 -9.33 6.42
N PHE A 64 16.70 -9.24 5.62
CA PHE A 64 15.69 -8.21 5.75
C PHE A 64 14.94 -8.30 7.08
N PHE A 65 14.53 -9.51 7.49
CA PHE A 65 13.85 -9.74 8.76
C PHE A 65 14.69 -9.31 9.96
N HIS A 66 16.00 -9.58 9.93
CA HIS A 66 16.94 -9.11 10.95
C HIS A 66 17.11 -7.60 10.91
N ALA A 67 17.15 -6.99 9.72
CA ALA A 67 17.30 -5.54 9.57
C ALA A 67 16.10 -4.77 10.16
N VAL A 68 14.87 -5.29 9.95
CA VAL A 68 13.64 -4.68 10.48
C VAL A 68 13.25 -5.18 11.87
N LYS A 69 13.99 -6.17 12.41
CA LYS A 69 13.79 -6.76 13.74
C LYS A 69 12.37 -7.30 13.95
N GLY A 70 11.91 -8.12 13.02
CA GLY A 70 10.61 -8.73 13.08
C GLY A 70 9.48 -7.69 13.07
N ARG A 71 8.69 -7.61 14.14
CA ARG A 71 7.52 -6.72 14.26
C ARG A 71 7.87 -5.27 14.59
N GLU A 72 9.15 -4.94 14.87
CA GLU A 72 9.51 -3.61 15.40
C GLU A 72 9.37 -2.52 14.34
N GLN A 73 9.95 -2.72 13.15
CA GLN A 73 10.00 -1.68 12.14
C GLN A 73 9.00 -1.92 11.02
N SER A 74 8.43 -0.84 10.52
CA SER A 74 7.58 -0.85 9.33
C SER A 74 8.41 -0.64 8.06
N PHE A 75 7.90 -1.18 6.95
CA PHE A 75 8.50 -1.09 5.63
C PHE A 75 7.42 -0.98 4.55
N LEU A 76 7.82 -0.69 3.32
CA LEU A 76 6.91 -0.51 2.21
C LEU A 76 6.77 -1.80 1.41
N VAL A 77 5.53 -2.15 1.07
CA VAL A 77 5.24 -3.23 0.13
C VAL A 77 4.35 -2.71 -0.99
N LYS A 78 4.56 -3.26 -2.20
CA LYS A 78 3.67 -3.06 -3.32
C LYS A 78 2.56 -4.09 -3.26
N ASP A 79 1.31 -3.63 -3.18
CA ASP A 79 0.15 -4.51 -3.35
C ASP A 79 -0.07 -4.79 -4.84
N TRP A 80 0.40 -5.93 -5.33
CA TRP A 80 0.31 -6.30 -6.75
C TRP A 80 -1.13 -6.44 -7.26
N SER A 81 -2.10 -6.56 -6.37
CA SER A 81 -3.51 -6.57 -6.73
C SER A 81 -4.11 -5.17 -6.85
N ASP A 82 -3.52 -4.18 -6.18
CA ASP A 82 -4.10 -2.84 -6.06
C ASP A 82 -3.02 -1.77 -5.82
N PHE A 83 -2.15 -1.52 -6.80
CA PHE A 83 -0.98 -0.64 -6.67
C PHE A 83 -1.07 0.68 -7.46
N ALA A 84 -2.10 0.87 -8.29
CA ALA A 84 -2.19 2.01 -9.18
C ALA A 84 -3.53 2.75 -9.04
N ILE A 85 -3.53 4.02 -9.40
CA ILE A 85 -4.71 4.88 -9.46
C ILE A 85 -4.88 5.33 -10.91
N THR A 86 -5.97 4.96 -11.53
CA THR A 86 -6.39 5.55 -12.80
C THR A 86 -6.88 6.97 -12.57
N ARG A 87 -6.80 7.83 -13.59
CA ARG A 87 -7.25 9.22 -13.50
C ARG A 87 -8.65 9.31 -12.89
N GLN A 88 -8.75 10.03 -11.77
CA GLN A 88 -10.00 10.25 -11.04
C GLN A 88 -9.98 11.60 -10.32
N THR A 89 -11.15 12.08 -9.95
CA THR A 89 -11.30 13.31 -9.17
C THR A 89 -10.79 13.10 -7.74
N ILE A 90 -9.95 14.01 -7.28
CA ILE A 90 -9.42 14.07 -5.91
C ILE A 90 -9.93 15.29 -5.14
N GLY A 91 -10.51 16.27 -5.83
CA GLY A 91 -11.06 17.46 -5.21
C GLY A 91 -11.63 18.44 -6.22
N THR A 92 -12.07 19.59 -5.70
CA THR A 92 -12.56 20.72 -6.49
C THR A 92 -11.87 21.99 -6.00
N GLY A 93 -11.41 22.82 -6.91
CA GLY A 93 -10.79 24.11 -6.59
C GLY A 93 -11.81 25.06 -5.95
N ASP A 94 -11.36 25.85 -5.02
CA ASP A 94 -12.10 26.93 -4.36
C ASP A 94 -11.51 28.33 -4.63
N GLY A 95 -10.38 28.36 -5.38
CA GLY A 95 -9.62 29.57 -5.69
C GLY A 95 -8.58 29.95 -4.63
N ALA A 96 -8.45 29.20 -3.55
CA ALA A 96 -7.54 29.47 -2.43
C ALA A 96 -6.62 28.28 -2.12
N ASP A 97 -7.19 27.07 -2.03
CA ASP A 97 -6.44 25.87 -1.66
C ASP A 97 -5.56 25.37 -2.82
N THR A 98 -4.31 25.07 -2.48
CA THR A 98 -3.32 24.50 -3.40
C THR A 98 -2.99 23.05 -3.11
N THR A 99 -3.52 22.48 -2.02
CA THR A 99 -3.17 21.15 -1.53
C THR A 99 -4.34 20.19 -1.64
N PHE A 100 -4.10 19.01 -2.20
CA PHE A 100 -5.10 17.97 -2.41
C PHE A 100 -4.56 16.61 -1.96
N GLN A 101 -5.35 15.86 -1.20
CA GLN A 101 -4.98 14.51 -0.79
C GLN A 101 -5.15 13.52 -1.96
N LEU A 102 -4.13 12.73 -2.23
CA LEU A 102 -4.25 11.61 -3.17
C LEU A 102 -5.13 10.53 -2.55
N ILE A 103 -6.21 10.19 -3.25
CA ILE A 103 -7.19 9.19 -2.85
C ILE A 103 -7.40 8.18 -3.96
N LYS A 104 -7.81 6.97 -3.60
CA LYS A 104 -8.32 5.97 -4.54
C LYS A 104 -9.78 5.69 -4.22
N THR A 105 -10.65 5.86 -5.21
CA THR A 105 -12.09 5.67 -5.06
C THR A 105 -12.50 4.33 -5.65
N TYR A 106 -13.16 3.52 -4.85
CA TYR A 106 -13.79 2.26 -5.25
C TYR A 106 -15.30 2.49 -5.33
N THR A 107 -15.86 2.34 -6.51
CA THR A 107 -17.29 2.61 -6.75
C THR A 107 -18.02 1.33 -7.12
N THR A 108 -19.15 1.10 -6.46
CA THR A 108 -20.08 0.01 -6.76
C THR A 108 -21.51 0.54 -6.85
N SER A 109 -22.45 -0.31 -7.22
CA SER A 109 -23.88 0.03 -7.21
C SER A 109 -24.43 0.33 -5.80
N PHE A 110 -23.74 -0.09 -4.73
CA PHE A 110 -24.14 0.15 -3.34
C PHE A 110 -23.55 1.40 -2.72
N GLY A 111 -22.56 2.02 -3.37
CA GLY A 111 -21.88 3.20 -2.86
C GLY A 111 -20.42 3.28 -3.27
N SER A 112 -19.72 4.27 -2.74
CA SER A 112 -18.29 4.48 -2.97
C SER A 112 -17.52 4.48 -1.66
N TYR A 113 -16.31 3.92 -1.70
CA TYR A 113 -15.33 4.00 -0.64
C TYR A 113 -14.09 4.73 -1.16
N GLN A 114 -13.53 5.64 -0.36
CA GLN A 114 -12.32 6.38 -0.68
C GLN A 114 -11.19 5.98 0.25
N ARG A 115 -10.12 5.44 -0.32
CA ARG A 115 -8.89 5.11 0.40
C ARG A 115 -7.90 6.26 0.25
N THR A 116 -7.42 6.79 1.36
CA THR A 116 -6.31 7.75 1.38
C THR A 116 -5.00 7.05 1.03
N ILE A 117 -4.28 7.59 0.04
CA ILE A 117 -2.98 7.06 -0.37
C ILE A 117 -1.88 7.97 0.18
N THR A 118 -1.03 7.42 1.03
CA THR A 118 0.02 8.17 1.73
C THR A 118 1.41 7.94 1.17
N LYS A 119 1.63 6.85 0.44
CA LYS A 119 2.96 6.44 -0.03
C LYS A 119 3.00 6.28 -1.57
N PRO A 120 2.74 7.36 -2.35
CA PRO A 120 2.91 7.29 -3.80
C PRO A 120 4.39 7.18 -4.17
N VAL A 121 4.67 6.66 -5.36
CA VAL A 121 6.00 6.65 -5.96
C VAL A 121 6.52 8.10 -6.13
N ALA A 122 7.84 8.28 -6.04
CA ALA A 122 8.46 9.62 -6.08
C ALA A 122 8.46 10.29 -7.47
N ALA A 123 8.22 9.53 -8.55
CA ALA A 123 8.26 10.08 -9.91
C ALA A 123 7.13 11.09 -10.18
N GLU A 124 7.46 12.17 -10.87
CA GLU A 124 6.54 13.28 -11.24
C GLU A 124 6.15 13.24 -12.73
N ASP A 125 6.61 12.24 -13.46
CA ASP A 125 6.34 12.04 -14.88
C ASP A 125 5.22 11.01 -15.11
N SER A 126 5.12 10.50 -16.34
CA SER A 126 4.12 9.48 -16.70
C SER A 126 4.27 8.16 -15.93
N THR A 127 5.41 7.94 -15.28
CA THR A 127 5.67 6.74 -14.45
C THR A 127 5.30 6.95 -12.98
N GLY A 128 4.82 8.13 -12.61
CA GLY A 128 4.51 8.49 -11.24
C GLY A 128 3.13 9.11 -11.07
N VAL A 129 3.09 10.22 -10.33
CA VAL A 129 1.86 10.98 -10.06
C VAL A 129 1.64 12.02 -11.16
N GLN A 130 0.46 12.02 -11.77
CA GLN A 130 0.03 13.06 -12.73
C GLN A 130 -1.21 13.78 -12.22
N VAL A 131 -1.34 15.05 -12.54
CA VAL A 131 -2.45 15.91 -12.09
C VAL A 131 -3.04 16.68 -13.25
N TRP A 132 -4.36 16.86 -13.23
CA TRP A 132 -5.11 17.69 -14.17
C TRP A 132 -6.01 18.65 -13.40
N VAL A 133 -6.12 19.86 -13.92
CA VAL A 133 -7.08 20.86 -13.45
C VAL A 133 -8.00 21.20 -14.61
N ASN A 134 -9.29 21.02 -14.43
CA ASN A 134 -10.31 21.25 -15.45
C ASN A 134 -9.96 20.59 -16.81
N ASN A 135 -9.55 19.31 -16.78
CA ASN A 135 -9.08 18.50 -17.91
C ASN A 135 -7.74 18.92 -18.53
N VAL A 136 -7.06 19.94 -18.02
CA VAL A 136 -5.74 20.38 -18.51
C VAL A 136 -4.67 19.76 -17.62
N ALA A 137 -3.70 19.08 -18.22
CA ALA A 137 -2.58 18.50 -17.49
C ALA A 137 -1.72 19.61 -16.87
N VAL A 138 -1.34 19.42 -15.60
CA VAL A 138 -0.44 20.33 -14.88
C VAL A 138 0.99 19.84 -15.08
N ASP A 139 1.86 20.72 -15.58
CA ASP A 139 3.28 20.41 -15.76
C ASP A 139 3.96 20.03 -14.41
N ALA A 140 4.95 19.15 -14.46
CA ALA A 140 5.69 18.71 -13.28
C ALA A 140 6.34 19.90 -12.52
N ALA A 141 6.75 20.95 -13.23
CA ALA A 141 7.30 22.17 -12.61
C ALA A 141 6.28 22.95 -11.76
N ASN A 142 4.98 22.75 -11.98
CA ASN A 142 3.89 23.48 -11.33
C ASN A 142 3.16 22.65 -10.27
N ARG A 143 3.68 21.48 -9.93
CA ARG A 143 3.15 20.58 -8.91
C ARG A 143 4.26 19.84 -8.21
N SER A 144 3.98 19.39 -7.00
CA SER A 144 4.80 18.43 -6.25
C SER A 144 3.90 17.52 -5.45
N HIS A 145 4.43 16.40 -4.98
CA HIS A 145 3.69 15.55 -4.05
C HIS A 145 4.63 15.02 -2.96
N SER A 146 4.04 14.73 -1.82
CA SER A 146 4.73 14.12 -0.69
C SER A 146 4.66 12.60 -0.77
N THR A 147 5.81 11.92 -0.80
CA THR A 147 5.91 10.46 -0.73
C THR A 147 5.66 9.90 0.67
N SER A 148 5.49 10.76 1.67
CA SER A 148 5.18 10.36 3.05
C SER A 148 3.72 10.54 3.45
N THR A 149 3.04 11.55 2.87
CA THR A 149 1.64 11.86 3.19
C THR A 149 0.70 11.69 2.01
N GLY A 150 1.23 11.65 0.77
CA GLY A 150 0.41 11.61 -0.45
C GLY A 150 -0.31 12.92 -0.76
N ILE A 151 0.07 14.02 -0.11
CA ILE A 151 -0.47 15.34 -0.39
C ILE A 151 0.18 15.88 -1.67
N ILE A 152 -0.65 16.26 -2.62
CA ILE A 152 -0.29 16.95 -3.86
C ILE A 152 -0.36 18.45 -3.59
N THR A 153 0.67 19.19 -3.98
CA THR A 153 0.74 20.66 -3.84
C THR A 153 0.88 21.27 -5.24
N LEU A 154 -0.01 22.19 -5.59
CA LEU A 154 0.02 22.96 -6.82
C LEU A 154 0.65 24.34 -6.54
N THR A 155 1.38 24.89 -7.52
CA THR A 155 1.95 26.25 -7.41
C THR A 155 0.90 27.35 -7.45
N SER A 156 -0.27 27.08 -8.04
CA SER A 156 -1.40 28.02 -8.14
C SER A 156 -2.69 27.31 -7.74
N ALA A 157 -3.51 28.00 -6.96
CA ALA A 157 -4.82 27.49 -6.57
C ALA A 157 -5.72 27.33 -7.79
N PRO A 158 -6.38 26.17 -7.98
CA PRO A 158 -7.38 25.99 -9.02
C PRO A 158 -8.59 26.92 -8.80
N ALA A 159 -9.09 27.52 -9.86
CA ALA A 159 -10.25 28.41 -9.77
C ALA A 159 -11.47 27.68 -9.16
N ASN A 160 -12.35 28.45 -8.54
CA ASN A 160 -13.57 27.93 -7.92
C ASN A 160 -14.40 27.12 -8.93
N GLY A 161 -14.75 25.89 -8.54
CA GLY A 161 -15.51 24.95 -9.37
C GLY A 161 -14.67 24.13 -10.36
N HIS A 162 -13.37 24.38 -10.49
CA HIS A 162 -12.50 23.56 -11.33
C HIS A 162 -12.26 22.19 -10.69
N THR A 163 -12.50 21.13 -11.45
CA THR A 163 -12.22 19.75 -11.00
C THR A 163 -10.72 19.53 -10.98
N VAL A 164 -10.23 18.98 -9.86
CA VAL A 164 -8.85 18.51 -9.70
C VAL A 164 -8.84 17.00 -9.76
N GLU A 165 -8.07 16.45 -10.70
CA GLU A 165 -7.96 15.02 -10.93
C GLU A 165 -6.50 14.59 -10.79
N ALA A 166 -6.29 13.35 -10.36
CA ALA A 166 -4.97 12.76 -10.31
C ALA A 166 -4.98 11.30 -10.77
N SER A 167 -3.82 10.85 -11.22
CA SER A 167 -3.48 9.44 -11.39
C SER A 167 -2.15 9.15 -10.70
N CYS A 168 -1.94 7.89 -10.35
CA CYS A 168 -0.68 7.42 -9.78
C CYS A 168 -0.35 6.07 -10.39
N ALA A 169 0.82 5.96 -11.01
CA ALA A 169 1.23 4.71 -11.65
C ALA A 169 1.55 3.63 -10.62
N GLU A 170 2.06 4.03 -9.45
CA GLU A 170 2.42 3.10 -8.39
C GLU A 170 2.32 3.76 -7.01
N PHE A 171 1.75 3.04 -6.05
CA PHE A 171 1.80 3.40 -4.64
C PHE A 171 2.11 2.19 -3.77
N TYR A 172 2.64 2.46 -2.61
CA TYR A 172 3.05 1.45 -1.63
C TYR A 172 2.14 1.47 -0.42
N VAL A 173 2.09 0.33 0.26
CA VAL A 173 1.40 0.17 1.54
C VAL A 173 2.45 0.02 2.65
N PRO A 174 2.41 0.84 3.70
CA PRO A 174 3.26 0.64 4.85
C PRO A 174 2.77 -0.57 5.65
N VAL A 175 3.65 -1.53 5.88
CA VAL A 175 3.36 -2.76 6.61
C VAL A 175 4.46 -3.06 7.62
N ARG A 176 4.18 -3.98 8.52
CA ARG A 176 5.17 -4.67 9.36
C ARG A 176 4.95 -6.17 9.28
N PHE A 177 5.92 -6.96 9.67
CA PHE A 177 5.67 -8.37 9.94
C PHE A 177 4.63 -8.52 11.05
N ASP A 178 3.78 -9.53 10.97
CA ASP A 178 2.82 -9.86 12.03
C ASP A 178 3.31 -11.01 12.93
N VAL A 179 4.58 -11.40 12.76
CA VAL A 179 5.29 -12.44 13.52
C VAL A 179 6.68 -11.96 13.92
N ASP A 180 7.18 -12.47 15.06
CA ASP A 180 8.56 -12.28 15.51
C ASP A 180 9.45 -13.50 15.20
N MET A 181 8.90 -14.49 14.49
CA MET A 181 9.60 -15.69 14.06
C MET A 181 9.15 -16.07 12.66
N ILE A 182 10.12 -16.29 11.77
CA ILE A 182 9.87 -16.86 10.43
C ILE A 182 10.29 -18.34 10.49
N ASP A 183 9.37 -19.24 10.17
CA ASP A 183 9.64 -20.66 10.05
C ASP A 183 10.15 -20.98 8.64
N VAL A 184 11.41 -21.38 8.54
CA VAL A 184 12.07 -21.73 7.28
C VAL A 184 12.28 -23.24 7.25
N GLN A 185 11.63 -23.91 6.31
CA GLN A 185 11.79 -25.36 6.13
C GLN A 185 12.61 -25.64 4.87
N LEU A 186 13.79 -26.21 5.06
CA LEU A 186 14.61 -26.72 3.97
C LEU A 186 14.21 -28.17 3.68
N LEU A 187 13.47 -28.38 2.58
CA LEU A 187 12.98 -29.72 2.21
C LEU A 187 14.05 -30.58 1.56
N SER A 188 14.92 -30.00 0.72
CA SER A 188 16.07 -30.68 0.16
C SER A 188 17.14 -29.68 -0.28
N TYR A 189 18.40 -30.07 -0.08
CA TYR A 189 19.56 -29.33 -0.53
C TYR A 189 20.41 -30.23 -1.41
N TRP A 190 20.58 -29.84 -2.68
CA TRP A 190 21.43 -30.54 -3.64
C TRP A 190 22.55 -29.62 -4.12
N VAL A 191 23.78 -30.05 -3.92
CA VAL A 191 24.96 -29.44 -4.54
C VAL A 191 25.43 -30.38 -5.65
N SER A 192 25.17 -30.01 -6.88
CA SER A 192 25.80 -30.63 -8.05
C SER A 192 26.78 -29.64 -8.69
N ALA A 193 27.85 -30.12 -9.29
CA ALA A 193 28.91 -29.28 -9.84
C ALA A 193 28.37 -28.13 -10.70
N GLY A 194 28.30 -26.93 -10.13
CA GLY A 194 27.90 -25.69 -10.78
C GLY A 194 26.41 -25.28 -10.65
N ALA A 195 25.56 -26.04 -9.97
CA ALA A 195 24.19 -25.66 -9.72
C ALA A 195 23.74 -26.10 -8.32
N SER A 196 23.25 -25.17 -7.52
CA SER A 196 22.58 -25.46 -6.25
C SER A 196 21.06 -25.42 -6.51
N ALA A 197 20.40 -26.58 -6.41
CA ALA A 197 18.94 -26.63 -6.38
C ALA A 197 18.51 -26.94 -4.96
N SER A 198 17.74 -26.03 -4.37
CA SER A 198 17.14 -26.23 -3.05
C SER A 198 15.63 -26.13 -3.18
N ASN A 199 14.91 -27.13 -2.66
CA ASN A 199 13.48 -27.02 -2.45
C ASN A 199 13.28 -26.45 -1.05
N VAL A 200 12.71 -25.28 -1.00
CA VAL A 200 12.46 -24.56 0.24
C VAL A 200 10.97 -24.29 0.35
N MET A 201 10.46 -24.39 1.54
CA MET A 201 9.10 -24.00 1.85
C MET A 201 9.10 -23.02 3.02
N ILE A 202 8.49 -21.88 2.83
CA ILE A 202 8.08 -20.99 3.91
C ILE A 202 6.55 -21.00 3.89
N PRO A 203 5.91 -21.56 4.93
CA PRO A 203 4.47 -21.75 4.90
C PRO A 203 3.69 -20.45 5.02
N ASP A 204 4.23 -19.46 5.73
CA ASP A 204 3.54 -18.20 5.98
C ASP A 204 4.51 -17.05 6.26
N ILE A 205 4.28 -15.90 5.62
CA ILE A 205 4.95 -14.62 5.91
C ILE A 205 3.85 -13.56 6.07
N PRO A 206 3.20 -13.52 7.23
CA PRO A 206 2.10 -12.61 7.43
C PRO A 206 2.62 -11.18 7.64
N LEU A 207 2.02 -10.27 6.89
CA LEU A 207 2.25 -8.83 6.98
C LEU A 207 0.94 -8.14 7.32
N VAL A 208 1.02 -7.08 8.10
CA VAL A 208 -0.14 -6.26 8.46
C VAL A 208 0.15 -4.80 8.15
N GLU A 209 -0.83 -4.14 7.57
CA GLU A 209 -0.78 -2.70 7.30
C GLU A 209 -0.63 -1.91 8.61
N VAL A 210 0.24 -0.90 8.59
CA VAL A 210 0.45 0.01 9.72
C VAL A 210 -0.13 1.37 9.35
N ARG A 211 -1.10 1.81 10.15
CA ARG A 211 -1.61 3.16 10.07
C ARG A 211 -0.68 4.07 10.85
N PHE A 212 -0.04 5.00 10.17
CA PHE A 212 0.69 6.05 10.86
C PHE A 212 -0.32 7.07 11.35
N PRO A 213 -0.23 7.51 12.61
CA PRO A 213 -0.97 8.69 13.03
C PRO A 213 -0.57 9.84 12.10
N ASN A 214 -1.55 10.62 11.69
CA ASN A 214 -1.31 11.83 10.92
C ASN A 214 -0.41 12.72 11.79
N GLU A 215 0.88 12.84 11.41
CA GLU A 215 1.79 13.83 11.95
C GLU A 215 1.67 15.14 11.18
#